data_3a69263fd06182d60828f1962f6706f3
#
_entry.id   3a69263fd06182d60828f1962f6706f3
#
_cell.length_a   1.000
_cell.length_b   1.000
_cell.length_c   1.000
_cell.angle_alpha   90.00
_cell.angle_beta   90.00
_cell.angle_gamma   90.00
#
_symmetry.space_group_name_H-M   'P 1'
#
loop_
_entity.id
_entity.type
_entity.pdbx_description
1 polymer ?
#
loop_
_entity_poly.entity_id
_entity_poly.type
_entity_poly.pdbx_seq_one_letter_code
_entity_poly.pdbx_strand_id
1 'polypeptide(L)'
;MKAESFPAVILAAGAGRRMKAGMPKPLVKLLGLTMLERAIMGCREAGIEKFYVVVGYEKEKVIRHVEEIRKKHGVDVEVIENKNWKKGNGTSVLAALQHLSTPFFVLMCDHIFDVEIIKNFVKDAAKEKYCVLGIDKKIERVYDIEEATKVKLKGKFIEDIGKELKNFDAVDTGIFFFHPYAKEAMKKAVEEGDASLIEGVKNLAKEKKIKGIEAKGEYWIDADTQENLRIAENLLLKSLIKPQDGVISKYINRKISLLISKRLCNTPITPNAISFISFLLSIVAAFLFLMTDYIYIALAGIITQASSIIDGCDGEIARLKFQSSPFGAWLDTVLDRYADVAIAGAISYSYSSIYGNVVAWIIGVLAISGFILSSYSRKEYVIRYGKELPTSKIEYFGRRDFRLFIIFIGAILAHPFEALAITAILHHIVIIALFFKGENRR
;
A
#
# COMPACT_ATOMS: atom_id res chain seq x y z
N MET A 1 19.79 8.94 18.68
CA MET A 1 19.58 10.27 18.09
C MET A 1 18.39 10.15 17.16
N LYS A 2 17.28 10.84 17.42
CA LYS A 2 16.21 10.98 16.41
C LYS A 2 16.87 11.66 15.21
N ALA A 3 16.80 11.05 14.03
CA ALA A 3 17.20 11.71 12.79
C ALA A 3 16.41 13.03 12.70
N GLU A 4 17.06 14.12 12.35
CA GLU A 4 16.38 15.40 12.10
C GLU A 4 15.28 15.13 11.07
N SER A 5 14.02 15.33 11.49
CA SER A 5 12.86 15.12 10.62
C SER A 5 12.71 16.37 9.76
N PHE A 6 13.15 16.29 8.49
CA PHE A 6 12.93 17.36 7.51
C PHE A 6 11.47 17.35 7.05
N PRO A 7 10.85 18.53 6.86
CA PRO A 7 9.48 18.61 6.38
C PRO A 7 9.36 18.25 4.90
N ALA A 8 8.16 17.92 4.45
CA ALA A 8 7.83 17.77 3.04
C ALA A 8 6.99 18.93 2.52
N VAL A 9 7.31 19.38 1.32
CA VAL A 9 6.56 20.37 0.55
C VAL A 9 5.87 19.64 -0.59
N ILE A 10 4.54 19.71 -0.65
CA ILE A 10 3.73 19.12 -1.71
C ILE A 10 3.32 20.23 -2.68
N LEU A 11 3.73 20.13 -3.94
CA LEU A 11 3.39 21.10 -4.97
C LEU A 11 1.99 20.83 -5.51
N ALA A 12 1.05 21.70 -5.17
CA ALA A 12 -0.38 21.57 -5.49
C ALA A 12 -0.95 22.83 -6.17
N ALA A 13 -0.10 23.67 -6.77
CA ALA A 13 -0.49 24.97 -7.30
C ALA A 13 -0.96 24.92 -8.79
N GLY A 14 -0.75 23.82 -9.49
CA GLY A 14 -1.02 23.67 -10.92
C GLY A 14 -2.50 23.50 -11.25
N ALA A 15 -2.92 23.99 -12.45
CA ALA A 15 -4.31 23.90 -12.92
C ALA A 15 -4.71 22.50 -13.43
N GLY A 16 -3.77 21.60 -13.74
CA GLY A 16 -4.04 20.24 -14.20
C GLY A 16 -4.92 20.13 -15.45
N ARG A 17 -4.74 21.02 -16.43
CA ARG A 17 -5.64 21.15 -17.61
C ARG A 17 -5.78 19.87 -18.43
N ARG A 18 -4.71 19.04 -18.51
CA ARG A 18 -4.69 17.78 -19.27
C ARG A 18 -5.60 16.70 -18.66
N MET A 19 -5.84 16.76 -17.36
CA MET A 19 -6.72 15.82 -16.65
C MET A 19 -8.21 15.97 -17.01
N LYS A 20 -8.65 17.16 -17.48
CA LYS A 20 -10.07 17.47 -17.82
C LYS A 20 -11.07 17.08 -16.73
N ALA A 21 -10.67 17.12 -15.45
CA ALA A 21 -11.47 16.62 -14.34
C ALA A 21 -12.55 17.61 -13.83
N GLY A 22 -12.60 18.85 -14.37
CA GLY A 22 -13.53 19.90 -13.89
C GLY A 22 -13.26 20.42 -12.48
N MET A 23 -12.14 20.01 -11.88
CA MET A 23 -11.67 20.40 -10.56
C MET A 23 -10.14 20.50 -10.51
N PRO A 24 -9.55 21.19 -9.52
CA PRO A 24 -8.10 21.20 -9.32
C PRO A 24 -7.53 19.78 -9.21
N LYS A 25 -6.43 19.52 -9.91
CA LYS A 25 -5.76 18.19 -9.95
C LYS A 25 -5.49 17.60 -8.55
N PRO A 26 -5.04 18.38 -7.54
CA PRO A 26 -4.84 17.86 -6.18
C PRO A 26 -6.07 17.21 -5.54
N LEU A 27 -7.29 17.62 -5.98
CA LEU A 27 -8.56 17.14 -5.44
C LEU A 27 -9.13 15.92 -6.18
N VAL A 28 -8.51 15.49 -7.27
CA VAL A 28 -8.92 14.30 -8.03
C VAL A 28 -8.73 13.06 -7.16
N LYS A 29 -9.78 12.24 -7.07
CA LYS A 29 -9.76 11.01 -6.27
C LYS A 29 -9.17 9.85 -7.04
N LEU A 30 -8.36 9.06 -6.34
CA LEU A 30 -7.82 7.80 -6.77
C LEU A 30 -7.96 6.77 -5.64
N LEU A 31 -8.82 5.77 -5.83
CA LEU A 31 -9.08 4.71 -4.85
C LEU A 31 -9.34 5.25 -3.43
N GLY A 32 -10.34 6.12 -3.31
CA GLY A 32 -10.86 6.63 -2.04
C GLY A 32 -10.14 7.82 -1.42
N LEU A 33 -8.94 8.17 -1.89
CA LEU A 33 -8.16 9.34 -1.45
C LEU A 33 -7.97 10.31 -2.60
N THR A 34 -7.85 11.61 -2.31
CA THR A 34 -7.39 12.57 -3.32
C THR A 34 -5.90 12.41 -3.58
N MET A 35 -5.41 12.91 -4.71
CA MET A 35 -3.98 12.88 -5.02
C MET A 35 -3.15 13.58 -3.94
N LEU A 36 -3.61 14.74 -3.47
CA LEU A 36 -2.96 15.49 -2.39
C LEU A 36 -2.93 14.68 -1.09
N GLU A 37 -4.06 14.10 -0.71
CA GLU A 37 -4.17 13.27 0.49
C GLU A 37 -3.23 12.06 0.40
N ARG A 38 -3.15 11.42 -0.77
CA ARG A 38 -2.26 10.28 -1.02
C ARG A 38 -0.79 10.66 -0.94
N ALA A 39 -0.38 11.82 -1.49
CA ALA A 39 0.99 12.31 -1.40
C ALA A 39 1.40 12.59 0.05
N ILE A 40 0.56 13.26 0.83
CA ILE A 40 0.80 13.54 2.26
C ILE A 40 0.92 12.22 3.04
N MET A 41 -0.02 11.29 2.85
CA MET A 41 -0.04 10.03 3.58
C MET A 41 1.13 9.12 3.21
N GLY A 42 1.56 9.10 1.94
CA GLY A 42 2.77 8.39 1.50
C GLY A 42 4.04 8.92 2.18
N CYS A 43 4.17 10.23 2.30
CA CYS A 43 5.27 10.86 3.03
C CYS A 43 5.20 10.58 4.54
N ARG A 44 4.01 10.57 5.14
CA ARG A 44 3.82 10.20 6.54
C ARG A 44 4.28 8.76 6.83
N GLU A 45 3.96 7.83 5.95
CA GLU A 45 4.44 6.44 6.04
C GLU A 45 5.98 6.33 5.92
N ALA A 46 6.61 7.31 5.27
CA ALA A 46 8.07 7.43 5.21
C ALA A 46 8.69 8.13 6.44
N GLY A 47 7.88 8.49 7.45
CA GLY A 47 8.34 9.08 8.70
C GLY A 47 8.41 10.61 8.71
N ILE A 48 7.82 11.28 7.72
CA ILE A 48 7.73 12.75 7.71
C ILE A 48 6.51 13.18 8.54
N GLU A 49 6.71 14.13 9.46
CA GLU A 49 5.68 14.57 10.41
C GLU A 49 5.10 15.95 10.06
N LYS A 50 5.87 16.82 9.41
CA LYS A 50 5.47 18.18 9.06
C LYS A 50 5.38 18.39 7.55
N PHE A 51 4.29 19.02 7.10
CA PHE A 51 3.97 19.20 5.70
C PHE A 51 3.67 20.66 5.36
N TYR A 52 4.05 21.04 4.15
CA TYR A 52 3.67 22.31 3.53
C TYR A 52 3.03 22.03 2.19
N VAL A 53 1.86 22.62 1.94
CA VAL A 53 1.17 22.48 0.65
C VAL A 53 1.23 23.81 -0.08
N VAL A 54 1.89 23.81 -1.23
CA VAL A 54 1.96 25.03 -2.06
C VAL A 54 0.75 25.09 -2.97
N VAL A 55 -0.08 26.11 -2.81
CA VAL A 55 -1.35 26.30 -3.53
C VAL A 55 -1.29 27.47 -4.52
N GLY A 56 -2.13 27.44 -5.56
CA GLY A 56 -2.19 28.49 -6.58
C GLY A 56 -3.54 28.49 -7.28
N TYR A 57 -3.74 27.64 -8.28
CA TYR A 57 -5.01 27.53 -9.00
C TYR A 57 -6.14 27.08 -8.07
N GLU A 58 -7.26 27.81 -8.07
CA GLU A 58 -8.43 27.55 -7.18
C GLU A 58 -8.04 27.27 -5.72
N LYS A 59 -7.10 28.05 -5.20
CA LYS A 59 -6.46 27.87 -3.89
C LYS A 59 -7.47 27.66 -2.76
N GLU A 60 -8.62 28.36 -2.77
CA GLU A 60 -9.63 28.26 -1.72
C GLU A 60 -10.23 26.85 -1.60
N LYS A 61 -10.38 26.13 -2.73
CA LYS A 61 -10.85 24.75 -2.72
C LYS A 61 -9.79 23.81 -2.15
N VAL A 62 -8.52 24.03 -2.55
CA VAL A 62 -7.40 23.20 -2.07
C VAL A 62 -7.16 23.46 -0.57
N ILE A 63 -7.21 24.71 -0.10
CA ILE A 63 -7.06 25.08 1.31
C ILE A 63 -8.13 24.39 2.17
N ARG A 64 -9.41 24.47 1.75
CA ARG A 64 -10.50 23.77 2.46
C ARG A 64 -10.22 22.27 2.58
N HIS A 65 -9.75 21.68 1.50
CA HIS A 65 -9.43 20.24 1.51
C HIS A 65 -8.21 19.91 2.38
N VAL A 66 -7.20 20.77 2.45
CA VAL A 66 -6.08 20.65 3.41
C VAL A 66 -6.58 20.62 4.86
N GLU A 67 -7.56 21.48 5.21
CA GLU A 67 -8.15 21.47 6.54
C GLU A 67 -8.95 20.18 6.83
N GLU A 68 -9.61 19.60 5.81
CA GLU A 68 -10.26 18.29 5.94
C GLU A 68 -9.23 17.18 6.20
N ILE A 69 -8.11 17.17 5.45
CA ILE A 69 -7.01 16.21 5.64
C ILE A 69 -6.42 16.33 7.03
N ARG A 70 -6.16 17.56 7.48
CA ARG A 70 -5.63 17.85 8.82
C ARG A 70 -6.52 17.28 9.92
N LYS A 71 -7.83 17.54 9.85
CA LYS A 71 -8.82 17.01 10.81
C LYS A 71 -8.94 15.49 10.76
N LYS A 72 -9.00 14.93 9.55
CA LYS A 72 -9.22 13.50 9.33
C LYS A 72 -8.05 12.64 9.77
N HIS A 73 -6.82 13.08 9.49
CA HIS A 73 -5.61 12.30 9.70
C HIS A 73 -4.73 12.78 10.86
N GLY A 74 -5.04 13.91 11.48
CA GLY A 74 -4.24 14.48 12.58
C GLY A 74 -2.82 14.82 12.15
N VAL A 75 -2.63 15.32 10.91
CA VAL A 75 -1.31 15.68 10.35
C VAL A 75 -1.04 17.18 10.53
N ASP A 76 0.22 17.55 10.77
CA ASP A 76 0.66 18.95 10.82
C ASP A 76 0.92 19.46 9.40
N VAL A 77 -0.04 20.21 8.86
CA VAL A 77 0.02 20.74 7.49
C VAL A 77 -0.17 22.24 7.50
N GLU A 78 0.75 22.96 6.89
CA GLU A 78 0.65 24.41 6.64
C GLU A 78 0.50 24.68 5.13
N VAL A 79 -0.12 25.81 4.79
CA VAL A 79 -0.33 26.22 3.40
C VAL A 79 0.60 27.36 3.03
N ILE A 80 1.26 27.26 1.87
CA ILE A 80 2.06 28.33 1.28
C ILE A 80 1.38 28.78 -0.03
N GLU A 81 1.04 30.06 -0.14
CA GLU A 81 0.46 30.60 -1.36
C GLU A 81 1.53 30.96 -2.40
N ASN A 82 1.40 30.40 -3.61
CA ASN A 82 2.17 30.83 -4.76
C ASN A 82 1.35 31.77 -5.64
N LYS A 83 1.55 33.07 -5.54
CA LYS A 83 0.88 34.07 -6.37
C LYS A 83 1.34 34.04 -7.84
N ASN A 84 2.51 33.47 -8.10
CA ASN A 84 3.13 33.39 -9.43
C ASN A 84 2.96 32.02 -10.11
N TRP A 85 2.01 31.19 -9.67
CA TRP A 85 1.82 29.81 -10.13
C TRP A 85 1.68 29.66 -11.67
N LYS A 86 1.20 30.70 -12.35
CA LYS A 86 1.05 30.71 -13.82
C LYS A 86 2.38 30.74 -14.57
N LYS A 87 3.48 31.16 -13.94
CA LYS A 87 4.79 31.33 -14.59
C LYS A 87 5.56 30.01 -14.72
N GLY A 88 5.24 29.00 -13.88
CA GLY A 88 5.91 27.69 -13.90
C GLY A 88 6.00 27.07 -12.50
N ASN A 89 6.24 25.78 -12.43
CA ASN A 89 6.30 25.02 -11.16
C ASN A 89 7.52 25.35 -10.30
N GLY A 90 8.60 25.87 -10.88
CA GLY A 90 9.76 26.36 -10.12
C GLY A 90 9.41 27.54 -9.18
N THR A 91 8.38 28.35 -9.54
CA THR A 91 7.90 29.41 -8.62
C THR A 91 7.27 28.84 -7.34
N SER A 92 6.72 27.62 -7.39
CA SER A 92 6.18 26.95 -6.21
C SER A 92 7.30 26.50 -5.27
N VAL A 93 8.41 25.96 -5.81
CA VAL A 93 9.60 25.64 -5.03
C VAL A 93 10.24 26.90 -4.46
N LEU A 94 10.30 27.99 -5.24
CA LEU A 94 10.83 29.28 -4.77
C LEU A 94 10.00 29.85 -3.62
N ALA A 95 8.66 29.72 -3.66
CA ALA A 95 7.78 30.13 -2.56
C ALA A 95 8.11 29.34 -1.27
N ALA A 96 8.33 28.03 -1.37
CA ALA A 96 8.75 27.23 -0.23
C ALA A 96 10.15 27.62 0.28
N LEU A 97 11.13 27.86 -0.60
CA LEU A 97 12.48 28.31 -0.25
C LEU A 97 12.52 29.72 0.37
N GLN A 98 11.50 30.54 0.13
CA GLN A 98 11.34 31.83 0.80
C GLN A 98 10.77 31.69 2.21
N HIS A 99 10.02 30.62 2.45
CA HIS A 99 9.32 30.36 3.71
C HIS A 99 10.13 29.49 4.67
N LEU A 100 10.94 28.55 4.14
CA LEU A 100 11.69 27.54 4.88
C LEU A 100 13.19 27.87 4.90
N SER A 101 13.81 27.82 6.09
CA SER A 101 15.24 28.01 6.30
C SER A 101 16.01 26.70 6.50
N THR A 102 15.33 25.58 6.60
CA THR A 102 15.90 24.24 6.75
C THR A 102 15.77 23.44 5.44
N PRO A 103 16.55 22.39 5.22
CA PRO A 103 16.32 21.46 4.11
C PRO A 103 14.92 20.83 4.18
N PHE A 104 14.36 20.47 3.02
CA PHE A 104 13.04 19.88 2.92
C PHE A 104 12.89 18.97 1.69
N PHE A 105 11.99 18.02 1.80
CA PHE A 105 11.59 17.20 0.66
C PHE A 105 10.55 17.92 -0.20
N VAL A 106 10.57 17.68 -1.50
CA VAL A 106 9.54 18.17 -2.44
C VAL A 106 8.96 17.00 -3.21
N LEU A 107 7.64 16.93 -3.27
CA LEU A 107 6.91 15.98 -4.09
C LEU A 107 5.86 16.72 -4.93
N MET A 108 5.68 16.23 -6.15
CA MET A 108 4.55 16.63 -6.97
C MET A 108 3.29 15.92 -6.47
N CYS A 109 2.17 16.63 -6.30
CA CYS A 109 0.92 16.03 -5.79
C CYS A 109 0.29 15.01 -6.74
N ASP A 110 0.66 15.04 -8.00
CA ASP A 110 0.15 14.21 -9.09
C ASP A 110 1.01 12.98 -9.39
N HIS A 111 2.14 12.83 -8.73
CA HIS A 111 2.96 11.64 -8.83
C HIS A 111 2.51 10.60 -7.81
N ILE A 112 2.20 9.43 -8.32
CA ILE A 112 1.78 8.28 -7.50
C ILE A 112 2.98 7.34 -7.36
N PHE A 113 3.39 7.12 -6.12
CA PHE A 113 4.56 6.31 -5.79
C PHE A 113 4.17 5.03 -5.06
N ASP A 114 4.93 3.98 -5.30
CA ASP A 114 5.14 2.97 -4.28
C ASP A 114 5.76 3.62 -3.04
N VAL A 115 5.18 3.38 -1.88
CA VAL A 115 5.60 4.00 -0.60
C VAL A 115 7.06 3.68 -0.28
N GLU A 116 7.57 2.52 -0.72
CA GLU A 116 8.97 2.14 -0.53
C GLU A 116 9.94 3.06 -1.28
N ILE A 117 9.52 3.65 -2.41
CA ILE A 117 10.33 4.68 -3.09
C ILE A 117 10.51 5.89 -2.18
N ILE A 118 9.42 6.39 -1.58
CA ILE A 118 9.48 7.56 -0.70
C ILE A 118 10.33 7.25 0.53
N LYS A 119 10.13 6.10 1.19
CA LYS A 119 10.90 5.67 2.37
C LYS A 119 12.40 5.58 2.08
N ASN A 120 12.77 4.92 1.00
CA ASN A 120 14.16 4.75 0.61
C ASN A 120 14.81 6.09 0.25
N PHE A 121 14.09 6.94 -0.50
CA PHE A 121 14.57 8.26 -0.87
C PHE A 121 14.77 9.15 0.36
N VAL A 122 13.80 9.25 1.26
CA VAL A 122 13.89 10.03 2.50
C VAL A 122 15.10 9.59 3.34
N LYS A 123 15.28 8.28 3.51
CA LYS A 123 16.39 7.69 4.28
C LYS A 123 17.76 8.04 3.69
N ASP A 124 17.89 8.01 2.37
CA ASP A 124 19.19 8.19 1.69
C ASP A 124 19.48 9.68 1.45
N ALA A 125 18.50 10.47 1.01
CA ALA A 125 18.66 11.89 0.71
C ALA A 125 18.87 12.76 1.95
N ALA A 126 18.25 12.42 3.10
CA ALA A 126 18.42 13.15 4.36
C ALA A 126 19.88 13.21 4.88
N LYS A 127 20.76 12.34 4.37
CA LYS A 127 22.20 12.28 4.74
C LYS A 127 23.07 13.13 3.83
N GLU A 128 22.50 13.63 2.71
CA GLU A 128 23.26 14.35 1.70
C GLU A 128 23.38 15.84 2.05
N LYS A 129 24.56 16.40 1.77
CA LYS A 129 24.86 17.84 1.90
C LYS A 129 24.50 18.62 0.63
N TYR A 130 24.11 17.94 -0.42
CA TYR A 130 23.74 18.47 -1.72
C TYR A 130 22.23 18.36 -1.89
N CYS A 131 21.66 19.21 -2.76
CA CYS A 131 20.32 18.94 -3.26
C CYS A 131 20.28 17.57 -3.95
N VAL A 132 19.14 16.91 -3.90
CA VAL A 132 18.99 15.56 -4.47
C VAL A 132 17.74 15.50 -5.32
N LEU A 133 17.85 14.83 -6.45
CA LEU A 133 16.74 14.39 -7.30
C LEU A 133 16.60 12.87 -7.22
N GLY A 134 15.40 12.38 -6.97
CA GLY A 134 15.05 10.97 -7.15
C GLY A 134 15.00 10.63 -8.64
N ILE A 135 15.82 9.68 -9.06
CA ILE A 135 15.92 9.28 -10.47
C ILE A 135 15.56 7.81 -10.64
N ASP A 136 14.97 7.46 -11.78
CA ASP A 136 14.76 6.07 -12.16
C ASP A 136 15.68 5.74 -13.37
N LYS A 137 16.54 4.72 -13.17
CA LYS A 137 17.43 4.20 -14.21
C LYS A 137 16.80 3.09 -15.04
N LYS A 138 15.68 2.54 -14.59
CA LYS A 138 14.94 1.47 -15.29
C LYS A 138 13.96 2.09 -16.27
N ILE A 139 14.50 2.59 -17.37
CA ILE A 139 13.79 3.37 -18.40
C ILE A 139 12.61 2.56 -18.98
N GLU A 140 12.75 1.24 -19.07
CA GLU A 140 11.72 0.32 -19.57
C GLU A 140 10.45 0.27 -18.68
N ARG A 141 10.50 0.81 -17.46
CA ARG A 141 9.34 0.88 -16.55
C ARG A 141 8.59 2.21 -16.61
N VAL A 142 9.12 3.18 -17.32
CA VAL A 142 8.52 4.50 -17.42
C VAL A 142 7.39 4.49 -18.46
N TYR A 143 6.18 4.80 -18.01
CA TYR A 143 4.97 4.67 -18.85
C TYR A 143 4.88 5.69 -19.99
N ASP A 144 5.48 6.86 -19.85
CA ASP A 144 5.43 7.93 -20.85
C ASP A 144 6.82 8.55 -21.01
N ILE A 145 7.73 7.80 -21.62
CA ILE A 145 9.13 8.21 -21.74
C ILE A 145 9.30 9.46 -22.64
N GLU A 146 8.39 9.70 -23.57
CA GLU A 146 8.47 10.85 -24.47
C GLU A 146 8.22 12.15 -23.69
N GLU A 147 7.21 12.18 -22.83
CA GLU A 147 6.86 13.31 -21.98
C GLU A 147 7.73 13.41 -20.70
N ALA A 148 8.41 12.34 -20.32
CA ALA A 148 9.20 12.29 -19.10
C ALA A 148 10.44 13.19 -19.17
N THR A 149 10.79 13.80 -18.05
CA THR A 149 12.00 14.60 -17.90
C THR A 149 13.23 13.71 -17.76
N LYS A 150 14.13 13.75 -18.75
CA LYS A 150 15.32 12.92 -18.84
C LYS A 150 16.48 13.56 -18.09
N VAL A 151 17.35 12.73 -17.51
CA VAL A 151 18.47 13.16 -16.65
C VAL A 151 19.78 12.56 -17.16
N LYS A 152 20.76 13.42 -17.38
CA LYS A 152 22.15 13.04 -17.69
C LYS A 152 22.98 13.11 -16.43
N LEU A 153 23.80 12.09 -16.18
CA LEU A 153 24.61 11.98 -14.97
C LEU A 153 26.11 12.04 -15.30
N LYS A 154 26.85 12.68 -14.40
CA LYS A 154 28.33 12.56 -14.33
C LYS A 154 28.72 12.05 -12.96
N GLY A 155 28.93 10.73 -12.87
CA GLY A 155 29.06 10.03 -11.60
C GLY A 155 27.72 10.06 -10.83
N LYS A 156 27.70 10.69 -9.65
CA LYS A 156 26.46 10.88 -8.86
C LYS A 156 25.81 12.26 -9.08
N PHE A 157 26.49 13.19 -9.73
CA PHE A 157 25.97 14.53 -9.96
C PHE A 157 25.14 14.57 -11.23
N ILE A 158 24.11 15.41 -11.22
CA ILE A 158 23.34 15.72 -12.41
C ILE A 158 24.20 16.63 -13.28
N GLU A 159 24.40 16.24 -14.55
CA GLU A 159 25.13 17.03 -15.56
C GLU A 159 24.15 17.90 -16.36
N ASP A 160 23.01 17.32 -16.76
CA ASP A 160 21.95 18.01 -17.48
C ASP A 160 20.59 17.34 -17.21
N ILE A 161 19.50 18.08 -17.41
CA ILE A 161 18.12 17.61 -17.24
C ILE A 161 17.20 18.31 -18.23
N GLY A 162 16.29 17.57 -18.86
CA GLY A 162 15.31 18.15 -19.79
C GLY A 162 14.54 17.10 -20.55
N LYS A 163 13.40 17.50 -21.12
CA LYS A 163 12.55 16.59 -21.91
C LYS A 163 13.20 16.19 -23.24
N GLU A 164 13.92 17.10 -23.88
CA GLU A 164 14.50 16.92 -25.21
C GLU A 164 15.87 16.23 -25.21
N LEU A 165 16.38 15.79 -24.06
CA LEU A 165 17.68 15.13 -23.99
C LEU A 165 17.63 13.80 -24.74
N LYS A 166 18.49 13.66 -25.76
CA LYS A 166 18.61 12.42 -26.56
C LYS A 166 19.52 11.38 -25.88
N ASN A 167 20.53 11.84 -25.15
CA ASN A 167 21.46 10.98 -24.42
C ASN A 167 21.28 11.21 -22.92
N PHE A 168 20.71 10.24 -22.22
CA PHE A 168 20.37 10.32 -20.82
C PHE A 168 20.61 8.97 -20.12
N ASP A 169 20.76 9.01 -18.81
CA ASP A 169 21.09 7.85 -17.96
C ASP A 169 19.93 7.43 -17.06
N ALA A 170 18.96 8.34 -16.85
CA ALA A 170 17.83 8.14 -15.95
C ALA A 170 16.69 9.12 -16.29
N VAL A 171 15.57 8.96 -15.56
CA VAL A 171 14.38 9.82 -15.64
C VAL A 171 14.11 10.45 -14.28
N ASP A 172 13.65 11.70 -14.26
CA ASP A 172 13.16 12.40 -13.08
C ASP A 172 11.87 11.76 -12.57
N THR A 173 11.82 11.42 -11.29
CA THR A 173 10.64 10.82 -10.65
C THR A 173 9.72 11.83 -9.97
N GLY A 174 10.07 13.12 -9.95
CA GLY A 174 9.29 14.17 -9.29
C GLY A 174 9.44 14.24 -7.78
N ILE A 175 10.44 13.56 -7.20
CA ILE A 175 10.78 13.67 -5.79
C ILE A 175 12.16 14.31 -5.60
N PHE A 176 12.25 15.33 -4.74
CA PHE A 176 13.46 16.10 -4.53
C PHE A 176 13.75 16.29 -3.04
N PHE A 177 15.02 16.58 -2.74
CA PHE A 177 15.45 17.11 -1.45
C PHE A 177 16.24 18.38 -1.70
N PHE A 178 15.73 19.51 -1.23
CA PHE A 178 16.35 20.82 -1.43
C PHE A 178 16.94 21.36 -0.14
N HIS A 179 18.12 21.96 -0.29
CA HIS A 179 18.73 22.81 0.73
C HIS A 179 18.39 24.28 0.47
N PRO A 180 18.41 25.15 1.51
CA PRO A 180 18.05 26.56 1.39
C PRO A 180 18.84 27.33 0.32
N TYR A 181 20.08 26.92 0.04
CA TYR A 181 20.93 27.55 -0.99
C TYR A 181 20.38 27.36 -2.41
N ALA A 182 19.46 26.43 -2.64
CA ALA A 182 18.78 26.26 -3.94
C ALA A 182 17.95 27.50 -4.34
N LYS A 183 17.67 28.39 -3.37
CA LYS A 183 16.90 29.63 -3.59
C LYS A 183 17.49 30.50 -4.69
N GLU A 184 18.81 30.64 -4.75
CA GLU A 184 19.46 31.49 -5.76
C GLU A 184 19.35 30.87 -7.16
N ALA A 185 19.50 29.54 -7.29
CA ALA A 185 19.33 28.85 -8.56
C ALA A 185 17.89 28.94 -9.09
N MET A 186 16.88 28.87 -8.20
CA MET A 186 15.47 29.03 -8.58
C MET A 186 15.13 30.47 -8.94
N LYS A 187 15.67 31.47 -8.21
CA LYS A 187 15.51 32.88 -8.56
C LYS A 187 16.09 33.20 -9.94
N LYS A 188 17.30 32.73 -10.20
CA LYS A 188 17.97 32.92 -11.48
C LYS A 188 17.13 32.38 -12.63
N ALA A 189 16.54 31.18 -12.52
CA ALA A 189 15.65 30.60 -13.52
C ALA A 189 14.44 31.52 -13.80
N VAL A 190 13.82 32.07 -12.75
CA VAL A 190 12.70 33.01 -12.89
C VAL A 190 13.11 34.31 -13.55
N GLU A 191 14.29 34.85 -13.25
CA GLU A 191 14.84 36.11 -13.81
C GLU A 191 15.23 35.94 -15.28
N GLU A 192 15.72 34.74 -15.68
CA GLU A 192 16.07 34.40 -17.07
C GLU A 192 14.83 34.06 -17.92
N GLY A 193 13.62 34.09 -17.34
CA GLY A 193 12.36 33.96 -18.07
C GLY A 193 11.81 32.55 -18.17
N ASP A 194 12.54 31.51 -17.72
CA ASP A 194 12.04 30.14 -17.58
C ASP A 194 11.88 29.76 -16.12
N ALA A 195 10.70 30.01 -15.58
CA ALA A 195 10.35 29.72 -14.18
C ALA A 195 9.99 28.26 -13.93
N SER A 196 10.48 27.34 -14.76
CA SER A 196 10.29 25.89 -14.55
C SER A 196 11.24 25.37 -13.46
N LEU A 197 10.81 24.28 -12.81
CA LEU A 197 11.67 23.56 -11.85
C LEU A 197 12.90 22.96 -12.55
N ILE A 198 12.73 22.53 -13.79
CA ILE A 198 13.81 21.96 -14.63
C ILE A 198 14.95 22.96 -14.79
N GLU A 199 14.65 24.24 -15.11
CA GLU A 199 15.70 25.26 -15.28
C GLU A 199 16.40 25.59 -13.96
N GLY A 200 15.65 25.64 -12.86
CA GLY A 200 16.25 25.77 -11.52
C GLY A 200 17.20 24.59 -11.20
N VAL A 201 16.84 23.38 -11.56
CA VAL A 201 17.69 22.18 -11.40
C VAL A 201 18.92 22.24 -12.31
N LYS A 202 18.79 22.72 -13.56
CA LYS A 202 19.94 22.95 -14.45
C LYS A 202 20.93 23.94 -13.87
N ASN A 203 20.45 25.01 -13.24
CA ASN A 203 21.33 25.99 -12.59
C ASN A 203 22.09 25.34 -11.41
N LEU A 204 21.43 24.48 -10.61
CA LEU A 204 22.12 23.69 -9.58
C LEU A 204 23.11 22.70 -10.15
N ALA A 205 22.83 22.09 -11.32
CA ALA A 205 23.70 21.14 -11.99
C ALA A 205 24.98 21.83 -12.51
N LYS A 206 24.87 23.00 -13.13
CA LYS A 206 26.02 23.82 -13.56
C LYS A 206 26.98 24.13 -12.40
N GLU A 207 26.43 24.32 -11.19
CA GLU A 207 27.22 24.57 -9.97
C GLU A 207 27.65 23.28 -9.24
N LYS A 208 27.34 22.09 -9.75
CA LYS A 208 27.57 20.78 -9.13
C LYS A 208 26.98 20.70 -7.69
N LYS A 209 25.80 21.28 -7.49
CA LYS A 209 25.11 21.34 -6.20
C LYS A 209 23.93 20.36 -6.09
N ILE A 210 23.68 19.51 -7.11
CA ILE A 210 22.61 18.52 -7.11
C ILE A 210 23.09 17.15 -7.56
N LYS A 211 22.63 16.11 -6.85
CA LYS A 211 22.91 14.69 -7.12
C LYS A 211 21.66 13.96 -7.53
N GLY A 212 21.82 12.86 -8.28
CA GLY A 212 20.78 11.87 -8.50
C GLY A 212 20.90 10.71 -7.52
N ILE A 213 19.79 10.33 -6.85
CA ILE A 213 19.68 9.10 -6.06
C ILE A 213 18.60 8.23 -6.69
N GLU A 214 18.93 6.93 -6.91
CA GLU A 214 18.00 5.99 -7.51
C GLU A 214 16.77 5.75 -6.63
N ALA A 215 15.59 5.93 -7.20
CA ALA A 215 14.30 5.68 -6.58
C ALA A 215 14.02 4.17 -6.53
N LYS A 216 14.27 3.55 -5.37
CA LYS A 216 14.18 2.09 -5.17
C LYS A 216 12.77 1.70 -4.73
N GLY A 217 12.01 1.04 -5.60
CA GLY A 217 10.67 0.52 -5.37
C GLY A 217 10.11 -0.09 -6.64
N GLU A 218 8.83 -0.46 -6.62
CA GLU A 218 8.25 -1.23 -7.72
C GLU A 218 7.70 -0.34 -8.84
N TYR A 219 7.06 0.80 -8.52
CA TYR A 219 6.42 1.67 -9.51
C TYR A 219 6.33 3.13 -9.04
N TRP A 220 6.30 4.00 -10.01
CA TRP A 220 5.84 5.37 -9.90
C TRP A 220 5.21 5.79 -11.22
N ILE A 221 4.34 6.80 -11.21
CA ILE A 221 3.70 7.33 -12.40
C ILE A 221 3.23 8.75 -12.18
N ASP A 222 3.41 9.61 -13.20
CA ASP A 222 2.77 10.91 -13.29
C ASP A 222 1.33 10.75 -13.81
N ALA A 223 0.35 11.08 -12.98
CA ALA A 223 -1.06 10.95 -13.31
C ALA A 223 -1.61 12.24 -13.94
N ASP A 224 -1.03 12.66 -15.06
CA ASP A 224 -1.38 13.88 -15.78
C ASP A 224 -2.62 13.78 -16.67
N THR A 225 -2.98 12.57 -17.08
CA THR A 225 -4.12 12.28 -17.95
C THR A 225 -5.08 11.28 -17.29
N GLN A 226 -6.30 11.16 -17.84
CA GLN A 226 -7.26 10.13 -17.40
C GLN A 226 -6.72 8.70 -17.65
N GLU A 227 -5.93 8.51 -18.68
CA GLU A 227 -5.28 7.23 -18.98
C GLU A 227 -4.22 6.90 -17.92
N ASN A 228 -3.32 7.83 -17.60
CA ASN A 228 -2.31 7.66 -16.57
C ASN A 228 -2.95 7.44 -15.20
N LEU A 229 -4.10 8.07 -14.92
CA LEU A 229 -4.87 7.82 -13.70
C LEU A 229 -5.37 6.37 -13.62
N ARG A 230 -5.85 5.80 -14.74
CA ARG A 230 -6.27 4.39 -14.80
C ARG A 230 -5.08 3.44 -14.64
N ILE A 231 -3.92 3.79 -15.21
CA ILE A 231 -2.68 3.01 -15.02
C ILE A 231 -2.27 3.05 -13.55
N ALA A 232 -2.27 4.24 -12.92
CA ALA A 232 -2.00 4.41 -11.49
C ALA A 232 -2.94 3.56 -10.61
N GLU A 233 -4.23 3.53 -10.93
CA GLU A 233 -5.22 2.69 -10.24
C GLU A 233 -4.84 1.21 -10.33
N ASN A 234 -4.49 0.74 -11.52
CA ASN A 234 -4.10 -0.66 -11.73
C ASN A 234 -2.80 -1.02 -11.01
N LEU A 235 -1.81 -0.11 -10.97
CA LEU A 235 -0.55 -0.30 -10.24
C LEU A 235 -0.81 -0.43 -8.74
N LEU A 236 -1.61 0.49 -8.19
CA LEU A 236 -2.00 0.44 -6.77
C LEU A 236 -2.75 -0.85 -6.43
N LEU A 237 -3.68 -1.31 -7.26
CA LEU A 237 -4.39 -2.57 -7.03
C LEU A 237 -3.45 -3.79 -7.13
N LYS A 238 -2.55 -3.81 -8.11
CA LYS A 238 -1.57 -4.90 -8.27
C LYS A 238 -0.60 -4.98 -7.10
N SER A 239 -0.17 -3.85 -6.54
CA SER A 239 0.74 -3.82 -5.38
C SER A 239 0.13 -4.39 -4.09
N LEU A 240 -1.19 -4.57 -4.04
CA LEU A 240 -1.86 -5.22 -2.91
C LEU A 240 -1.67 -6.73 -2.87
N ILE A 241 -1.32 -7.37 -4.00
CA ILE A 241 -1.04 -8.79 -4.09
C ILE A 241 0.39 -9.03 -3.58
N LYS A 242 0.51 -9.70 -2.44
CA LYS A 242 1.81 -9.95 -1.81
C LYS A 242 2.46 -11.23 -2.35
N PRO A 243 3.78 -11.28 -2.51
CA PRO A 243 4.49 -12.51 -2.90
C PRO A 243 4.19 -13.70 -1.99
N GLN A 244 3.95 -13.44 -0.71
CA GLN A 244 3.62 -14.44 0.32
C GLN A 244 2.14 -14.82 0.37
N ASP A 245 1.25 -14.26 -0.46
CA ASP A 245 -0.16 -14.68 -0.50
C ASP A 245 -0.27 -16.17 -0.84
N GLY A 246 -1.23 -16.88 -0.23
CA GLY A 246 -1.51 -18.29 -0.50
C GLY A 246 -1.96 -18.52 -1.95
N VAL A 247 -1.89 -19.76 -2.40
CA VAL A 247 -2.28 -20.14 -3.77
C VAL A 247 -3.73 -19.76 -4.05
N ILE A 248 -4.65 -20.13 -3.16
CA ILE A 248 -6.08 -19.82 -3.30
C ILE A 248 -6.31 -18.32 -3.24
N SER A 249 -5.65 -17.64 -2.29
CA SER A 249 -5.70 -16.18 -2.18
C SER A 249 -5.27 -15.54 -3.49
N LYS A 250 -4.09 -15.87 -4.02
CA LYS A 250 -3.50 -15.24 -5.19
C LYS A 250 -4.31 -15.45 -6.48
N TYR A 251 -4.81 -16.68 -6.71
CA TYR A 251 -5.43 -17.02 -7.99
C TYR A 251 -6.96 -16.90 -8.00
N ILE A 252 -7.62 -16.97 -6.84
CA ILE A 252 -9.08 -16.92 -6.71
C ILE A 252 -9.51 -15.71 -5.90
N ASN A 253 -9.16 -15.64 -4.61
CA ASN A 253 -9.72 -14.63 -3.70
C ASN A 253 -9.35 -13.21 -4.12
N ARG A 254 -8.06 -12.94 -4.46
CA ARG A 254 -7.59 -11.60 -4.85
C ARG A 254 -8.26 -11.07 -6.12
N LYS A 255 -8.61 -11.95 -7.07
CA LYS A 255 -9.33 -11.50 -8.28
C LYS A 255 -10.70 -10.90 -7.95
N ILE A 256 -11.38 -11.44 -6.94
CA ILE A 256 -12.70 -10.99 -6.53
C ILE A 256 -12.59 -9.86 -5.49
N SER A 257 -11.73 -10.04 -4.47
CA SER A 257 -11.59 -9.05 -3.40
C SER A 257 -11.11 -7.69 -3.91
N LEU A 258 -10.19 -7.63 -4.88
CA LEU A 258 -9.73 -6.38 -5.50
C LEU A 258 -10.85 -5.63 -6.23
N LEU A 259 -11.78 -6.36 -6.88
CA LEU A 259 -12.96 -5.72 -7.50
C LEU A 259 -13.92 -5.14 -6.46
N ILE A 260 -14.10 -5.85 -5.33
CA ILE A 260 -14.89 -5.39 -4.20
C ILE A 260 -14.21 -4.19 -3.54
N SER A 261 -12.92 -4.28 -3.24
CA SER A 261 -12.13 -3.24 -2.59
C SER A 261 -12.04 -1.97 -3.42
N LYS A 262 -11.94 -2.07 -4.75
CA LYS A 262 -12.01 -0.93 -5.68
C LYS A 262 -13.31 -0.14 -5.53
N ARG A 263 -14.44 -0.80 -5.27
CA ARG A 263 -15.73 -0.12 -5.02
C ARG A 263 -15.82 0.40 -3.60
N LEU A 264 -15.47 -0.42 -2.61
CA LEU A 264 -15.58 -0.10 -1.19
C LEU A 264 -14.62 1.01 -0.74
N CYS A 265 -13.46 1.18 -1.37
CA CYS A 265 -12.52 2.26 -1.00
C CYS A 265 -13.13 3.66 -1.16
N ASN A 266 -14.12 3.84 -2.04
CA ASN A 266 -14.83 5.11 -2.21
C ASN A 266 -15.98 5.32 -1.20
N THR A 267 -16.21 4.37 -0.30
CA THR A 267 -17.22 4.45 0.76
C THR A 267 -16.58 4.80 2.11
N PRO A 268 -17.34 5.24 3.11
CA PRO A 268 -16.81 5.51 4.46
C PRO A 268 -16.50 4.23 5.26
N ILE A 269 -16.68 3.03 4.70
CA ILE A 269 -16.44 1.78 5.41
C ILE A 269 -15.00 1.69 5.88
N THR A 270 -14.82 1.26 7.14
CA THR A 270 -13.51 1.08 7.75
C THR A 270 -13.00 -0.35 7.57
N PRO A 271 -11.66 -0.59 7.59
CA PRO A 271 -11.11 -1.94 7.56
C PRO A 271 -11.68 -2.84 8.66
N ASN A 272 -11.74 -2.35 9.91
CA ASN A 272 -12.26 -3.12 11.03
C ASN A 272 -13.74 -3.53 10.86
N ALA A 273 -14.56 -2.68 10.21
CA ALA A 273 -15.94 -3.04 9.90
C ALA A 273 -16.02 -4.21 8.91
N ILE A 274 -15.09 -4.28 7.95
CA ILE A 274 -15.02 -5.38 6.98
C ILE A 274 -14.57 -6.67 7.67
N SER A 275 -13.56 -6.63 8.55
CA SER A 275 -13.15 -7.79 9.37
C SER A 275 -14.34 -8.31 10.20
N PHE A 276 -15.15 -7.41 10.78
CA PHE A 276 -16.33 -7.80 11.54
C PHE A 276 -17.43 -8.41 10.65
N ILE A 277 -17.64 -7.88 9.44
CA ILE A 277 -18.60 -8.45 8.46
C ILE A 277 -18.14 -9.86 8.03
N SER A 278 -16.86 -10.06 7.74
CA SER A 278 -16.35 -11.39 7.36
C SER A 278 -16.50 -12.40 8.49
N PHE A 279 -16.27 -11.96 9.74
CA PHE A 279 -16.51 -12.76 10.95
C PHE A 279 -17.99 -13.15 11.07
N LEU A 280 -18.92 -12.21 10.95
CA LEU A 280 -20.36 -12.51 11.03
C LEU A 280 -20.79 -13.51 9.95
N LEU A 281 -20.29 -13.39 8.73
CA LEU A 281 -20.53 -14.37 7.68
C LEU A 281 -20.01 -15.76 8.06
N SER A 282 -18.86 -15.85 8.70
CA SER A 282 -18.32 -17.12 9.22
C SER A 282 -19.20 -17.72 10.31
N ILE A 283 -19.78 -16.91 11.19
CA ILE A 283 -20.73 -17.36 12.21
C ILE A 283 -22.05 -17.86 11.56
N VAL A 284 -22.56 -17.15 10.57
CA VAL A 284 -23.73 -17.61 9.78
C VAL A 284 -23.44 -18.96 9.12
N ALA A 285 -22.26 -19.12 8.50
CA ALA A 285 -21.84 -20.39 7.93
C ALA A 285 -21.78 -21.51 8.97
N ALA A 286 -21.24 -21.24 10.17
CA ALA A 286 -21.21 -22.19 11.27
C ALA A 286 -22.64 -22.63 11.70
N PHE A 287 -23.58 -21.69 11.82
CA PHE A 287 -24.97 -22.03 12.10
C PHE A 287 -25.59 -22.92 11.01
N LEU A 288 -25.30 -22.66 9.74
CA LEU A 288 -25.81 -23.49 8.62
C LEU A 288 -25.17 -24.89 8.64
N PHE A 289 -23.91 -25.04 9.04
CA PHE A 289 -23.25 -26.34 9.22
C PHE A 289 -23.89 -27.19 10.34
N LEU A 290 -24.64 -26.59 11.28
CA LEU A 290 -25.39 -27.35 12.28
C LEU A 290 -26.63 -28.03 11.70
N MET A 291 -27.12 -27.56 10.53
CA MET A 291 -28.22 -28.21 9.83
C MET A 291 -27.71 -29.43 9.06
N THR A 292 -28.53 -30.49 9.00
CA THR A 292 -28.12 -31.77 8.41
C THR A 292 -28.44 -31.91 6.92
N ASP A 293 -29.31 -31.03 6.40
CA ASP A 293 -29.73 -31.07 5.01
C ASP A 293 -28.65 -30.53 4.07
N TYR A 294 -28.46 -31.17 2.95
CA TYR A 294 -27.44 -30.85 1.95
C TYR A 294 -27.46 -29.36 1.50
N ILE A 295 -28.66 -28.80 1.31
CA ILE A 295 -28.80 -27.40 0.84
C ILE A 295 -28.13 -26.43 1.83
N TYR A 296 -28.34 -26.61 3.14
CA TYR A 296 -27.73 -25.76 4.18
C TYR A 296 -26.22 -25.99 4.27
N ILE A 297 -25.76 -27.25 4.13
CA ILE A 297 -24.33 -27.56 4.11
C ILE A 297 -23.65 -26.91 2.90
N ALA A 298 -24.21 -27.02 1.71
CA ALA A 298 -23.67 -26.38 0.50
C ALA A 298 -23.64 -24.84 0.63
N LEU A 299 -24.73 -24.24 1.15
CA LEU A 299 -24.82 -22.82 1.40
C LEU A 299 -23.78 -22.36 2.45
N ALA A 300 -23.58 -23.12 3.53
CA ALA A 300 -22.55 -22.90 4.53
C ALA A 300 -21.14 -22.86 3.90
N GLY A 301 -20.85 -23.79 3.00
CA GLY A 301 -19.61 -23.81 2.25
C GLY A 301 -19.42 -22.54 1.39
N ILE A 302 -20.45 -22.13 0.63
CA ILE A 302 -20.42 -20.92 -0.18
C ILE A 302 -20.17 -19.69 0.67
N ILE A 303 -20.86 -19.55 1.81
CA ILE A 303 -20.69 -18.43 2.72
C ILE A 303 -19.30 -18.45 3.37
N THR A 304 -18.75 -19.63 3.70
CA THR A 304 -17.37 -19.78 4.18
C THR A 304 -16.36 -19.25 3.19
N GLN A 305 -16.51 -19.57 1.90
CA GLN A 305 -15.63 -19.05 0.86
C GLN A 305 -15.83 -17.55 0.64
N ALA A 306 -17.07 -17.07 0.67
CA ALA A 306 -17.37 -15.64 0.58
C ALA A 306 -16.75 -14.84 1.74
N SER A 307 -16.83 -15.37 2.97
CA SER A 307 -16.18 -14.75 4.12
C SER A 307 -14.67 -14.62 3.93
N SER A 308 -14.01 -15.67 3.41
CA SER A 308 -12.57 -15.66 3.10
C SER A 308 -12.19 -14.62 2.04
N ILE A 309 -13.05 -14.36 1.07
CA ILE A 309 -12.84 -13.33 0.05
C ILE A 309 -12.99 -11.93 0.65
N ILE A 310 -14.06 -11.70 1.43
CA ILE A 310 -14.37 -10.41 2.06
C ILE A 310 -13.30 -10.05 3.11
N ASP A 311 -12.81 -11.03 3.85
CA ASP A 311 -11.69 -10.90 4.77
C ASP A 311 -10.47 -10.24 4.11
N GLY A 312 -10.10 -10.66 2.92
CA GLY A 312 -9.00 -10.04 2.17
C GLY A 312 -9.19 -8.56 1.86
N CYS A 313 -10.44 -8.06 1.81
CA CYS A 313 -10.76 -6.67 1.50
C CYS A 313 -10.36 -5.70 2.62
N ASP A 314 -10.36 -6.12 3.88
CA ASP A 314 -10.00 -5.25 5.01
C ASP A 314 -8.56 -4.79 4.93
N GLY A 315 -7.61 -5.70 4.73
CA GLY A 315 -6.21 -5.38 4.54
C GLY A 315 -5.93 -4.63 3.23
N GLU A 316 -6.71 -4.87 2.17
CA GLU A 316 -6.61 -4.12 0.92
C GLU A 316 -7.02 -2.67 1.13
N ILE A 317 -8.18 -2.42 1.76
CA ILE A 317 -8.68 -1.07 2.05
C ILE A 317 -7.80 -0.37 3.06
N ALA A 318 -7.30 -1.08 4.09
CA ALA A 318 -6.35 -0.53 5.05
C ALA A 318 -5.10 0.04 4.37
N ARG A 319 -4.53 -0.67 3.40
CA ARG A 319 -3.37 -0.21 2.63
C ARG A 319 -3.73 0.91 1.65
N LEU A 320 -4.83 0.81 0.92
CA LEU A 320 -5.27 1.83 -0.04
C LEU A 320 -5.54 3.18 0.62
N LYS A 321 -6.10 3.17 1.85
CA LYS A 321 -6.48 4.37 2.60
C LYS A 321 -5.46 4.80 3.66
N PHE A 322 -4.30 4.12 3.76
CA PHE A 322 -3.31 4.35 4.83
C PHE A 322 -3.93 4.24 6.24
N GLN A 323 -4.80 3.25 6.45
CA GLN A 323 -5.49 2.97 7.70
C GLN A 323 -5.00 1.69 8.37
N SER A 324 -3.85 1.18 7.98
CA SER A 324 -3.22 0.03 8.64
C SER A 324 -2.88 0.37 10.09
N SER A 325 -3.26 -0.49 11.04
CA SER A 325 -2.97 -0.28 12.45
C SER A 325 -2.63 -1.60 13.15
N PRO A 326 -1.79 -1.56 14.21
CA PRO A 326 -1.51 -2.75 15.03
C PRO A 326 -2.78 -3.34 15.67
N PHE A 327 -3.70 -2.48 16.10
CA PHE A 327 -5.00 -2.92 16.65
C PHE A 327 -5.84 -3.65 15.61
N GLY A 328 -5.96 -3.10 14.38
CA GLY A 328 -6.70 -3.74 13.30
C GLY A 328 -6.14 -5.13 12.95
N ALA A 329 -4.82 -5.25 12.84
CA ALA A 329 -4.16 -6.53 12.58
C ALA A 329 -4.33 -7.55 13.73
N TRP A 330 -4.39 -7.09 14.98
CA TRP A 330 -4.69 -7.93 16.12
C TRP A 330 -6.15 -8.37 16.12
N LEU A 331 -7.09 -7.43 15.92
CA LEU A 331 -8.53 -7.69 15.87
C LEU A 331 -8.86 -8.73 14.79
N ASP A 332 -8.38 -8.53 13.57
CA ASP A 332 -8.51 -9.46 12.45
C ASP A 332 -8.03 -10.86 12.84
N THR A 333 -6.83 -10.96 13.42
CA THR A 333 -6.28 -12.24 13.88
C THR A 333 -7.17 -12.94 14.90
N VAL A 334 -7.78 -12.21 15.83
CA VAL A 334 -8.64 -12.79 16.89
C VAL A 334 -9.96 -13.26 16.29
N LEU A 335 -10.61 -12.42 15.49
CA LEU A 335 -11.88 -12.77 14.83
C LEU A 335 -11.74 -14.00 13.94
N ASP A 336 -10.61 -14.10 13.23
CA ASP A 336 -10.24 -15.27 12.45
C ASP A 336 -10.22 -16.57 13.26
N ARG A 337 -9.62 -16.52 14.44
CA ARG A 337 -9.56 -17.72 15.31
C ARG A 337 -10.93 -18.11 15.81
N TYR A 338 -11.77 -17.15 16.21
CA TYR A 338 -13.14 -17.43 16.59
C TYR A 338 -13.98 -18.01 15.44
N ALA A 339 -13.81 -17.48 14.24
CA ALA A 339 -14.46 -18.02 13.03
C ALA A 339 -14.04 -19.48 12.75
N ASP A 340 -12.75 -19.75 12.82
CA ASP A 340 -12.19 -21.10 12.63
C ASP A 340 -12.75 -22.10 13.65
N VAL A 341 -12.82 -21.72 14.94
CA VAL A 341 -13.37 -22.54 16.02
C VAL A 341 -14.87 -22.80 15.80
N ALA A 342 -15.62 -21.77 15.41
CA ALA A 342 -17.06 -21.89 15.16
C ALA A 342 -17.37 -22.85 14.01
N ILE A 343 -16.68 -22.71 12.88
CA ILE A 343 -16.89 -23.57 11.70
C ILE A 343 -16.47 -25.01 12.00
N ALA A 344 -15.27 -25.23 12.57
CA ALA A 344 -14.79 -26.58 12.87
C ALA A 344 -15.65 -27.27 13.93
N GLY A 345 -16.07 -26.53 14.97
CA GLY A 345 -16.97 -27.02 16.01
C GLY A 345 -18.34 -27.41 15.47
N ALA A 346 -18.92 -26.58 14.58
CA ALA A 346 -20.22 -26.83 13.96
C ALA A 346 -20.20 -28.10 13.08
N ILE A 347 -19.18 -28.25 12.23
CA ILE A 347 -19.01 -29.42 11.38
C ILE A 347 -18.85 -30.69 12.23
N SER A 348 -18.02 -30.64 13.29
CA SER A 348 -17.79 -31.76 14.19
C SER A 348 -19.04 -32.14 14.95
N TYR A 349 -19.79 -31.14 15.46
CA TYR A 349 -21.06 -31.37 16.15
C TYR A 349 -22.09 -32.03 15.23
N SER A 350 -22.28 -31.49 14.04
CA SER A 350 -23.25 -32.02 13.07
C SER A 350 -22.96 -33.47 12.71
N TYR A 351 -21.68 -33.81 12.44
CA TYR A 351 -21.28 -35.19 12.11
C TYR A 351 -21.49 -36.12 13.33
N SER A 352 -21.11 -35.68 14.53
CA SER A 352 -21.32 -36.47 15.76
C SER A 352 -22.81 -36.72 16.07
N SER A 353 -23.67 -35.73 15.77
CA SER A 353 -25.12 -35.84 15.98
C SER A 353 -25.78 -36.86 15.02
N ILE A 354 -25.27 -37.00 13.82
CA ILE A 354 -25.79 -37.94 12.82
C ILE A 354 -25.32 -39.37 13.10
N TYR A 355 -24.02 -39.54 13.40
CA TYR A 355 -23.37 -40.85 13.42
C TYR A 355 -23.05 -41.36 14.84
N GLY A 356 -23.32 -40.58 15.92
CA GLY A 356 -23.02 -40.94 17.30
C GLY A 356 -21.55 -41.20 17.58
N ASN A 357 -20.63 -40.64 16.78
CA ASN A 357 -19.23 -41.03 16.79
C ASN A 357 -18.34 -40.03 17.55
N VAL A 358 -17.63 -40.52 18.59
CA VAL A 358 -16.65 -39.72 19.35
C VAL A 358 -15.47 -39.25 18.53
N VAL A 359 -15.13 -39.97 17.43
CA VAL A 359 -14.04 -39.60 16.51
C VAL A 359 -14.28 -38.20 15.91
N ALA A 360 -15.54 -37.76 15.73
CA ALA A 360 -15.87 -36.45 15.26
C ALA A 360 -15.30 -35.34 16.15
N TRP A 361 -15.39 -35.51 17.46
CA TRP A 361 -14.83 -34.56 18.44
C TRP A 361 -13.31 -34.58 18.46
N ILE A 362 -12.69 -35.75 18.30
CA ILE A 362 -11.22 -35.85 18.23
C ILE A 362 -10.72 -35.10 17.01
N ILE A 363 -11.32 -35.29 15.83
CA ILE A 363 -10.97 -34.58 14.59
C ILE A 363 -11.22 -33.06 14.74
N GLY A 364 -12.33 -32.65 15.38
CA GLY A 364 -12.62 -31.23 15.66
C GLY A 364 -11.54 -30.59 16.54
N VAL A 365 -11.13 -31.25 17.62
CA VAL A 365 -10.06 -30.74 18.49
C VAL A 365 -8.73 -30.69 17.76
N LEU A 366 -8.37 -31.68 16.94
CA LEU A 366 -7.17 -31.67 16.12
C LEU A 366 -7.22 -30.54 15.07
N ALA A 367 -8.36 -30.32 14.43
CA ALA A 367 -8.53 -29.23 13.48
C ALA A 367 -8.33 -27.86 14.16
N ILE A 368 -9.03 -27.60 15.25
CA ILE A 368 -8.94 -26.33 15.99
C ILE A 368 -7.51 -26.10 16.50
N SER A 369 -6.90 -27.11 17.14
CA SER A 369 -5.52 -27.00 17.64
C SER A 369 -4.52 -26.77 16.49
N GLY A 370 -4.65 -27.50 15.37
CA GLY A 370 -3.81 -27.31 14.19
C GLY A 370 -3.92 -25.90 13.58
N PHE A 371 -5.15 -25.36 13.50
CA PHE A 371 -5.40 -24.01 12.96
C PHE A 371 -4.79 -22.91 13.83
N ILE A 372 -4.89 -23.05 15.15
CA ILE A 372 -4.32 -22.10 16.12
C ILE A 372 -2.79 -22.24 16.15
N LEU A 373 -2.26 -23.44 16.31
CA LEU A 373 -0.83 -23.70 16.46
C LEU A 373 -0.04 -23.34 15.19
N SER A 374 -0.58 -23.55 13.99
CA SER A 374 0.08 -23.15 12.76
C SER A 374 0.30 -21.64 12.65
N SER A 375 -0.64 -20.84 13.15
CA SER A 375 -0.53 -19.38 13.22
C SER A 375 0.38 -18.93 14.36
N TYR A 376 0.21 -19.52 15.53
CA TYR A 376 0.96 -19.20 16.74
C TYR A 376 2.46 -19.49 16.57
N SER A 377 2.82 -20.68 16.08
CA SER A 377 4.22 -21.07 15.91
C SER A 377 4.99 -20.15 14.96
N ARG A 378 4.36 -19.65 13.90
CA ARG A 378 4.97 -18.66 13.00
C ARG A 378 5.24 -17.33 13.67
N LYS A 379 4.24 -16.80 14.41
CA LYS A 379 4.39 -15.53 15.13
C LYS A 379 5.47 -15.65 16.22
N GLU A 380 5.46 -16.75 16.96
CA GLU A 380 6.44 -17.04 18.01
C GLU A 380 7.86 -17.13 17.43
N TYR A 381 8.01 -17.74 16.25
CA TYR A 381 9.31 -17.80 15.58
C TYR A 381 9.82 -16.40 15.21
N VAL A 382 8.97 -15.55 14.63
CA VAL A 382 9.34 -14.16 14.26
C VAL A 382 9.75 -13.37 15.50
N ILE A 383 9.00 -13.51 16.61
CA ILE A 383 9.31 -12.80 17.87
C ILE A 383 10.67 -13.22 18.42
N ARG A 384 10.98 -14.53 18.41
CA ARG A 384 12.22 -15.06 19.00
C ARG A 384 13.47 -14.86 18.12
N TYR A 385 13.30 -14.95 16.81
CA TYR A 385 14.46 -14.96 15.88
C TYR A 385 14.56 -13.66 15.05
N GLY A 386 13.59 -12.75 15.12
CA GLY A 386 13.58 -11.49 14.36
C GLY A 386 13.55 -11.66 12.84
N LYS A 387 13.22 -12.86 12.34
CA LYS A 387 13.22 -13.22 10.92
C LYS A 387 11.97 -14.01 10.59
N GLU A 388 11.40 -13.77 9.41
CA GLU A 388 10.32 -14.62 8.89
C GLU A 388 10.87 -16.01 8.54
N LEU A 389 10.04 -17.05 8.79
CA LEU A 389 10.33 -18.39 8.31
C LEU A 389 10.34 -18.36 6.78
N PRO A 390 11.36 -18.96 6.12
CA PRO A 390 11.38 -19.06 4.67
C PRO A 390 10.17 -19.83 4.18
N THR A 391 9.43 -19.23 3.27
CA THR A 391 8.27 -19.86 2.63
C THR A 391 8.67 -21.11 1.86
N SER A 392 8.09 -22.23 2.19
CA SER A 392 8.17 -23.47 1.39
C SER A 392 6.81 -23.80 0.81
N LYS A 393 6.81 -24.57 -0.28
CA LYS A 393 5.54 -24.99 -0.93
C LYS A 393 4.56 -25.69 0.04
N ILE A 394 5.07 -26.44 1.03
CA ILE A 394 4.24 -27.15 2.02
C ILE A 394 3.49 -26.16 2.95
N GLU A 395 4.02 -24.97 3.17
CA GLU A 395 3.39 -23.98 4.05
C GLU A 395 2.11 -23.38 3.47
N TYR A 396 1.93 -23.44 2.15
CA TYR A 396 0.67 -23.02 1.53
C TYR A 396 -0.52 -23.84 2.03
N PHE A 397 -0.32 -25.13 2.34
CA PHE A 397 -1.36 -26.02 2.88
C PHE A 397 -1.77 -25.67 4.33
N GLY A 398 -0.92 -24.98 5.09
CA GLY A 398 -1.21 -24.52 6.45
C GLY A 398 -1.83 -23.11 6.52
N ARG A 399 -2.24 -22.53 5.40
CA ARG A 399 -2.85 -21.19 5.36
C ARG A 399 -4.37 -21.25 5.49
N ARG A 400 -4.95 -20.16 6.03
CA ARG A 400 -6.39 -20.05 6.24
C ARG A 400 -7.19 -20.11 4.94
N ASP A 401 -6.76 -19.41 3.90
CA ASP A 401 -7.40 -19.41 2.58
C ASP A 401 -7.50 -20.82 1.99
N PHE A 402 -6.46 -21.63 2.14
CA PHE A 402 -6.45 -23.01 1.65
C PHE A 402 -7.44 -23.89 2.43
N ARG A 403 -7.44 -23.85 3.77
CA ARG A 403 -8.35 -24.70 4.56
C ARG A 403 -9.82 -24.32 4.36
N LEU A 404 -10.16 -23.02 4.30
CA LEU A 404 -11.52 -22.57 4.06
C LEU A 404 -12.00 -23.00 2.66
N PHE A 405 -11.11 -22.96 1.66
CA PHE A 405 -11.40 -23.45 0.33
C PHE A 405 -11.66 -24.97 0.30
N ILE A 406 -10.87 -25.78 1.01
CA ILE A 406 -11.09 -27.23 1.14
C ILE A 406 -12.42 -27.53 1.84
N ILE A 407 -12.76 -26.81 2.91
CA ILE A 407 -14.06 -26.94 3.60
C ILE A 407 -15.20 -26.55 2.65
N PHE A 408 -15.06 -25.48 1.84
CA PHE A 408 -16.04 -25.09 0.84
C PHE A 408 -16.26 -26.23 -0.20
N ILE A 409 -15.20 -26.78 -0.77
CA ILE A 409 -15.30 -27.90 -1.72
C ILE A 409 -15.95 -29.11 -1.06
N GLY A 410 -15.54 -29.48 0.16
CA GLY A 410 -16.13 -30.57 0.90
C GLY A 410 -17.63 -30.37 1.16
N ALA A 411 -18.03 -29.14 1.50
CA ALA A 411 -19.45 -28.80 1.69
C ALA A 411 -20.29 -28.96 0.40
N ILE A 412 -19.75 -28.51 -0.75
CA ILE A 412 -20.40 -28.69 -2.06
C ILE A 412 -20.54 -30.16 -2.43
N LEU A 413 -19.55 -30.99 -2.06
CA LEU A 413 -19.56 -32.43 -2.32
C LEU A 413 -20.30 -33.25 -1.25
N ALA A 414 -20.96 -32.60 -0.28
CA ALA A 414 -21.65 -33.23 0.87
C ALA A 414 -20.70 -33.98 1.85
N HIS A 415 -19.40 -33.62 1.83
CA HIS A 415 -18.35 -34.24 2.68
C HIS A 415 -17.58 -33.19 3.50
N PRO A 416 -18.26 -32.28 4.28
CA PRO A 416 -17.60 -31.23 5.03
C PRO A 416 -16.72 -31.77 6.17
N PHE A 417 -17.06 -32.92 6.75
CA PHE A 417 -16.30 -33.52 7.83
C PHE A 417 -14.97 -34.14 7.33
N GLU A 418 -14.99 -34.83 6.21
CA GLU A 418 -13.78 -35.36 5.57
C GLU A 418 -12.85 -34.22 5.16
N ALA A 419 -13.39 -33.12 4.66
CA ALA A 419 -12.62 -31.92 4.34
C ALA A 419 -11.99 -31.31 5.62
N LEU A 420 -12.71 -31.28 6.74
CA LEU A 420 -12.18 -30.84 8.02
C LEU A 420 -11.04 -31.75 8.49
N ALA A 421 -11.20 -33.09 8.40
CA ALA A 421 -10.18 -34.06 8.75
C ALA A 421 -8.90 -33.90 7.91
N ILE A 422 -9.04 -33.74 6.61
CA ILE A 422 -7.91 -33.45 5.69
C ILE A 422 -7.17 -32.20 6.12
N THR A 423 -7.90 -31.10 6.38
CA THR A 423 -7.27 -29.84 6.80
C THR A 423 -6.60 -29.96 8.17
N ALA A 424 -7.15 -30.72 9.09
CA ALA A 424 -6.53 -31.00 10.40
C ALA A 424 -5.16 -31.68 10.22
N ILE A 425 -5.12 -32.78 9.44
CA ILE A 425 -3.89 -33.51 9.16
C ILE A 425 -2.84 -32.61 8.49
N LEU A 426 -3.22 -31.87 7.45
CA LEU A 426 -2.31 -30.98 6.73
C LEU A 426 -1.69 -29.90 7.64
N HIS A 427 -2.47 -29.31 8.58
CA HIS A 427 -1.95 -28.31 9.48
C HIS A 427 -0.92 -28.88 10.45
N HIS A 428 -1.15 -30.09 11.01
CA HIS A 428 -0.17 -30.75 11.86
C HIS A 428 1.10 -31.15 11.11
N ILE A 429 0.99 -31.62 9.87
CA ILE A 429 2.15 -31.88 8.98
C ILE A 429 2.96 -30.60 8.77
N VAL A 430 2.29 -29.47 8.50
CA VAL A 430 2.96 -28.18 8.33
C VAL A 430 3.68 -27.76 9.61
N ILE A 431 3.06 -27.90 10.78
CA ILE A 431 3.66 -27.57 12.07
C ILE A 431 4.93 -28.40 12.30
N ILE A 432 4.86 -29.72 12.08
CA ILE A 432 6.01 -30.62 12.21
C ILE A 432 7.13 -30.21 11.24
N ALA A 433 6.79 -29.91 9.97
CA ALA A 433 7.75 -29.45 8.99
C ALA A 433 8.43 -28.12 9.37
N LEU A 434 7.71 -27.21 10.07
CA LEU A 434 8.27 -25.96 10.59
C LEU A 434 9.30 -26.21 11.71
N PHE A 435 9.10 -27.19 12.57
CA PHE A 435 10.07 -27.56 13.62
C PHE A 435 11.40 -28.03 13.02
N PHE A 436 11.38 -28.93 12.05
CA PHE A 436 12.60 -29.41 11.39
C PHE A 436 13.34 -28.29 10.62
N LYS A 437 12.63 -27.30 10.09
CA LYS A 437 13.26 -26.15 9.44
C LYS A 437 13.88 -25.16 10.42
N GLY A 438 13.24 -24.95 11.56
CA GLY A 438 13.74 -24.07 12.62
C GLY A 438 15.03 -24.57 13.22
N GLU A 439 15.22 -25.89 13.33
CA GLU A 439 16.40 -26.55 13.90
C GLU A 439 17.63 -26.47 12.97
N ASN A 440 17.46 -26.64 11.65
CA ASN A 440 18.55 -26.64 10.68
C ASN A 440 19.22 -25.27 10.45
N ARG A 441 18.93 -24.25 11.24
CA ARG A 441 19.47 -22.89 11.14
C ARG A 441 20.11 -22.36 12.43
N ARG A 442 20.53 -23.26 13.32
CA ARG A 442 21.41 -22.95 14.46
C ARG A 442 22.86 -22.77 14.06
#